data_93689975a2bed7c998b1e08ebee91270
#
_entry.id   93689975a2bed7c998b1e08ebee91270
#
_cell.length_a   1.000
_cell.length_b   1.000
_cell.length_c   1.000
_cell.angle_alpha   90.00
_cell.angle_beta   90.00
_cell.angle_gamma   90.00
#
_symmetry.space_group_name_H-M   'P 1'
#
loop_
_entity.id
_entity.type
_entity.pdbx_description
1 polymer ?
#
loop_
_entity_poly.entity_id
_entity_poly.type
_entity_poly.pdbx_seq_one_letter_code
_entity_poly.pdbx_strand_id
1 'polypeptide(L)'
;MKIRIATLLPPLMLVLMLVVGPAAAADYPAPKHGDFIAKDFRFSSGEVMPELKLHYTTIGEPAGEPVLVLHGTAGSGTGLLTPGFAGEIFGEGQALDAKKYFIIVPDALGAGKSSKPSDGLRGKFPRYNYDDMVQAHYRLLTEGLGVKHVRLVLGNSMGGMHTWVWGVKYPEFMDALVPMASQPTEMSARNWMMRRMLIDAVRKDPEYNDGNYTAQPKGLKTANVFYGIGTNGGSLAYQAMAPTRAAADKIVDDRLAASFTADANDFAYQWDASRDYNPQPMLDAINAHVLVINSADDERNPPEFGLVERELKRLKNARLFLIPASADTRGHGTTGMAKFWSKQVGEFLAGVPERGM
;
A
#
# COMPACT_ATOMS: atom_id res chain seq x y z
N MET A 1 14.48 78.71 10.34
CA MET A 1 14.83 77.27 10.28
C MET A 1 13.54 76.48 10.61
N LYS A 2 12.79 76.03 9.58
CA LYS A 2 11.47 75.38 9.77
C LYS A 2 11.70 73.87 9.68
N ILE A 3 11.50 73.18 10.79
CA ILE A 3 11.59 71.71 10.90
C ILE A 3 10.27 71.13 10.38
N ARG A 4 10.33 70.32 9.32
CA ARG A 4 9.20 69.52 8.83
C ARG A 4 9.22 68.17 9.53
N ILE A 5 8.18 67.90 10.30
CA ILE A 5 7.92 66.58 10.88
C ILE A 5 7.23 65.73 9.79
N ALA A 6 7.91 64.66 9.38
CA ALA A 6 7.33 63.65 8.49
C ALA A 6 6.60 62.63 9.34
N THR A 7 5.28 62.53 9.18
CA THR A 7 4.43 61.48 9.76
C THR A 7 4.61 60.21 8.98
N LEU A 8 5.23 59.17 9.59
CA LEU A 8 5.24 57.81 9.09
C LEU A 8 3.89 57.13 9.40
N LEU A 9 3.17 56.76 8.37
CA LEU A 9 2.02 55.83 8.47
C LEU A 9 2.55 54.40 8.64
N PRO A 10 1.95 53.55 9.53
CA PRO A 10 2.35 52.16 9.68
C PRO A 10 1.87 51.32 8.47
N PRO A 11 2.63 50.26 8.08
CA PRO A 11 2.23 49.40 6.98
C PRO A 11 0.99 48.61 7.36
N LEU A 12 -0.02 48.67 6.49
CA LEU A 12 -1.24 47.88 6.56
C LEU A 12 -0.88 46.39 6.30
N MET A 13 -0.88 45.59 7.35
CA MET A 13 -0.64 44.13 7.27
C MET A 13 -1.88 43.48 6.69
N LEU A 14 -1.85 43.17 5.38
CA LEU A 14 -2.90 42.45 4.68
C LEU A 14 -2.90 41.00 5.20
N VAL A 15 -3.78 40.66 6.13
CA VAL A 15 -4.03 39.28 6.56
C VAL A 15 -4.77 38.57 5.43
N LEU A 16 -4.05 37.79 4.65
CA LEU A 16 -4.62 36.90 3.65
C LEU A 16 -5.34 35.75 4.40
N MET A 17 -6.64 35.86 4.62
CA MET A 17 -7.46 34.76 5.08
C MET A 17 -7.50 33.71 3.95
N LEU A 18 -6.74 32.63 4.11
CA LEU A 18 -6.94 31.42 3.35
C LEU A 18 -8.35 30.90 3.65
N VAL A 19 -9.27 31.12 2.72
CA VAL A 19 -10.57 30.45 2.70
C VAL A 19 -10.30 29.00 2.36
N VAL A 20 -10.20 28.16 3.39
CA VAL A 20 -10.25 26.70 3.21
C VAL A 20 -11.68 26.41 2.76
N GLY A 21 -11.86 26.27 1.46
CA GLY A 21 -13.13 25.78 0.91
C GLY A 21 -13.45 24.42 1.51
N PRO A 22 -14.73 24.04 1.63
CA PRO A 22 -15.11 22.70 2.06
C PRO A 22 -14.40 21.69 1.14
N ALA A 23 -13.71 20.68 1.72
CA ALA A 23 -13.19 19.57 0.96
C ALA A 23 -14.35 19.02 0.13
N ALA A 24 -14.19 18.96 -1.18
CA ALA A 24 -15.21 18.37 -2.05
C ALA A 24 -15.53 16.98 -1.50
N ALA A 25 -16.82 16.72 -1.25
CA ALA A 25 -17.26 15.40 -0.83
C ALA A 25 -16.77 14.38 -1.86
N ALA A 26 -16.26 13.23 -1.40
CA ALA A 26 -15.85 12.18 -2.32
C ALA A 26 -17.05 11.78 -3.20
N ASP A 27 -16.80 11.61 -4.49
CA ASP A 27 -17.84 11.37 -5.51
C ASP A 27 -18.28 9.89 -5.53
N TYR A 28 -18.19 9.20 -4.37
CA TYR A 28 -18.59 7.82 -4.16
C TYR A 28 -19.32 7.66 -2.82
N PRO A 29 -20.10 6.56 -2.60
CA PRO A 29 -20.85 6.33 -1.37
C PRO A 29 -19.97 6.33 -0.13
N ALA A 30 -20.53 6.79 1.01
CA ALA A 30 -19.81 6.82 2.28
C ALA A 30 -19.30 5.41 2.66
N PRO A 31 -18.01 5.30 3.06
CA PRO A 31 -17.44 4.03 3.49
C PRO A 31 -18.15 3.46 4.73
N LYS A 32 -18.38 2.15 4.75
CA LYS A 32 -18.88 1.39 5.90
C LYS A 32 -17.73 0.59 6.52
N HIS A 33 -17.62 0.56 7.84
CA HIS A 33 -16.55 -0.15 8.55
C HIS A 33 -17.10 -1.36 9.28
N GLY A 34 -16.28 -2.42 9.39
CA GLY A 34 -16.60 -3.62 10.14
C GLY A 34 -15.36 -4.32 10.66
N ASP A 35 -15.60 -5.23 11.61
CA ASP A 35 -14.56 -6.13 12.14
C ASP A 35 -15.03 -7.58 11.94
N PHE A 36 -14.11 -8.44 11.54
CA PHE A 36 -14.29 -9.89 11.48
C PHE A 36 -13.32 -10.56 12.45
N ILE A 37 -13.80 -11.54 13.23
CA ILE A 37 -12.97 -12.33 14.14
C ILE A 37 -12.78 -13.72 13.53
N ALA A 38 -11.60 -13.98 13.02
CA ALA A 38 -11.20 -15.31 12.59
C ALA A 38 -10.86 -16.15 13.85
N LYS A 39 -11.69 -17.14 14.15
CA LYS A 39 -11.47 -18.05 15.28
C LYS A 39 -10.38 -19.08 14.93
N ASP A 40 -9.58 -19.46 15.94
CA ASP A 40 -8.53 -20.47 15.86
C ASP A 40 -7.64 -20.32 14.62
N PHE A 41 -7.17 -19.07 14.39
CA PHE A 41 -6.36 -18.78 13.23
C PHE A 41 -4.99 -19.43 13.36
N ARG A 42 -4.68 -20.34 12.43
CA ARG A 42 -3.41 -21.08 12.39
C ARG A 42 -2.45 -20.40 11.42
N PHE A 43 -1.34 -19.93 11.95
CA PHE A 43 -0.23 -19.34 11.17
C PHE A 43 0.60 -20.41 10.47
N SER A 44 1.31 -20.03 9.42
CA SER A 44 2.29 -20.86 8.72
C SER A 44 3.41 -21.41 9.65
N SER A 45 3.70 -20.68 10.74
CA SER A 45 4.61 -21.13 11.80
C SER A 45 4.08 -22.32 12.62
N GLY A 46 2.78 -22.63 12.50
CA GLY A 46 2.08 -23.64 13.30
C GLY A 46 1.45 -23.10 14.58
N GLU A 47 1.75 -21.86 14.98
CA GLU A 47 1.12 -21.19 16.11
C GLU A 47 -0.38 -20.96 15.84
N VAL A 48 -1.18 -20.93 16.88
CA VAL A 48 -2.63 -20.68 16.79
C VAL A 48 -3.02 -19.48 17.65
N MET A 49 -3.72 -18.52 17.03
CA MET A 49 -4.34 -17.42 17.75
C MET A 49 -5.83 -17.69 17.88
N PRO A 50 -6.39 -17.78 19.11
CA PRO A 50 -7.81 -18.11 19.32
C PRO A 50 -8.75 -17.12 18.62
N GLU A 51 -8.38 -15.84 18.60
CA GLU A 51 -9.15 -14.75 17.96
C GLU A 51 -8.21 -13.81 17.23
N LEU A 52 -8.29 -13.82 15.89
CA LEU A 52 -7.60 -12.87 15.05
C LEU A 52 -8.62 -11.87 14.50
N LYS A 53 -8.52 -10.60 14.91
CA LYS A 53 -9.38 -9.54 14.40
C LYS A 53 -8.85 -8.99 13.08
N LEU A 54 -9.73 -8.85 12.10
CA LEU A 54 -9.50 -8.14 10.85
C LEU A 54 -10.50 -7.00 10.71
N HIS A 55 -9.99 -5.78 10.65
CA HIS A 55 -10.79 -4.60 10.33
C HIS A 55 -10.89 -4.44 8.82
N TYR A 56 -12.05 -4.00 8.33
CA TYR A 56 -12.26 -3.75 6.92
C TYR A 56 -13.17 -2.55 6.67
N THR A 57 -13.06 -2.00 5.49
CA THR A 57 -13.92 -0.95 4.96
C THR A 57 -14.58 -1.45 3.70
N THR A 58 -15.87 -1.14 3.50
CA THR A 58 -16.58 -1.43 2.25
C THR A 58 -17.16 -0.15 1.67
N ILE A 59 -17.21 -0.08 0.33
CA ILE A 59 -17.82 1.00 -0.44
C ILE A 59 -18.71 0.35 -1.50
N GLY A 60 -19.88 0.91 -1.75
CA GLY A 60 -20.91 0.33 -2.59
C GLY A 60 -21.82 -0.64 -1.83
N GLU A 61 -22.79 -1.22 -2.54
CA GLU A 61 -23.76 -2.13 -1.93
C GLU A 61 -23.31 -3.59 -2.03
N PRO A 62 -23.63 -4.45 -1.04
CA PRO A 62 -23.23 -5.88 -1.05
C PRO A 62 -23.74 -6.69 -2.25
N ALA A 63 -24.78 -6.19 -2.96
CA ALA A 63 -25.31 -6.81 -4.18
C ALA A 63 -24.43 -6.51 -5.42
N GLY A 64 -23.49 -5.57 -5.34
CA GLY A 64 -22.53 -5.29 -6.42
C GLY A 64 -21.50 -6.41 -6.57
N GLU A 65 -20.82 -6.44 -7.72
CA GLU A 65 -19.72 -7.40 -7.93
C GLU A 65 -18.58 -7.15 -6.92
N PRO A 66 -18.14 -8.17 -6.16
CA PRO A 66 -17.10 -7.98 -5.16
C PRO A 66 -15.74 -7.68 -5.80
N VAL A 67 -15.07 -6.66 -5.27
CA VAL A 67 -13.70 -6.27 -5.64
C VAL A 67 -12.86 -6.13 -4.37
N LEU A 68 -11.68 -6.75 -4.34
CA LEU A 68 -10.74 -6.67 -3.23
C LEU A 68 -9.63 -5.68 -3.56
N VAL A 69 -9.43 -4.65 -2.69
CA VAL A 69 -8.38 -3.64 -2.86
C VAL A 69 -7.43 -3.66 -1.66
N LEU A 70 -6.13 -3.88 -1.92
CA LEU A 70 -5.12 -4.17 -0.91
C LEU A 70 -4.07 -3.06 -0.81
N HIS A 71 -3.83 -2.59 0.42
CA HIS A 71 -2.88 -1.52 0.71
C HIS A 71 -1.42 -1.98 0.79
N GLY A 72 -0.48 -1.03 0.75
CA GLY A 72 0.96 -1.27 0.91
C GLY A 72 1.41 -1.39 2.37
N THR A 73 2.68 -1.79 2.57
CA THR A 73 3.34 -1.88 3.89
C THR A 73 3.21 -0.56 4.66
N ALA A 74 2.98 -0.64 5.96
CA ALA A 74 2.76 0.49 6.87
C ALA A 74 1.51 1.34 6.55
N GLY A 75 0.65 0.87 5.64
CA GLY A 75 -0.62 1.50 5.31
C GLY A 75 -1.80 0.90 6.08
N SER A 76 -2.99 1.29 5.64
CA SER A 76 -4.27 0.72 6.09
C SER A 76 -5.28 0.79 4.95
N GLY A 77 -6.39 0.07 5.06
CA GLY A 77 -7.48 0.17 4.09
C GLY A 77 -7.99 1.60 3.95
N THR A 78 -8.22 2.28 5.07
CA THR A 78 -8.65 3.70 5.06
C THR A 78 -7.60 4.64 4.48
N GLY A 79 -6.31 4.27 4.53
CA GLY A 79 -5.22 5.03 3.91
C GLY A 79 -5.28 5.09 2.38
N LEU A 80 -6.05 4.20 1.75
CA LEU A 80 -6.32 4.25 0.30
C LEU A 80 -7.48 5.20 -0.06
N LEU A 81 -8.28 5.63 0.93
CA LEU A 81 -9.43 6.50 0.70
C LEU A 81 -9.02 7.98 0.53
N THR A 82 -8.03 8.23 -0.29
CA THR A 82 -7.52 9.56 -0.60
C THR A 82 -8.12 10.09 -1.91
N PRO A 83 -8.17 11.41 -2.12
CA PRO A 83 -8.58 11.97 -3.40
C PRO A 83 -7.78 11.42 -4.59
N GLY A 84 -6.45 11.21 -4.40
CA GLY A 84 -5.56 10.74 -5.47
C GLY A 84 -5.63 9.23 -5.75
N PHE A 85 -6.27 8.43 -4.89
CA PHE A 85 -6.50 7.00 -5.12
C PHE A 85 -8.01 6.72 -5.27
N ALA A 86 -8.74 6.65 -4.18
CA ALA A 86 -10.18 6.33 -4.19
C ALA A 86 -11.01 7.36 -5.00
N GLY A 87 -10.68 8.65 -4.90
CA GLY A 87 -11.35 9.72 -5.66
C GLY A 87 -11.17 9.62 -7.17
N GLU A 88 -10.17 8.87 -7.65
CA GLU A 88 -9.87 8.69 -9.07
C GLU A 88 -10.42 7.37 -9.65
N ILE A 89 -10.94 6.44 -8.79
CA ILE A 89 -11.34 5.12 -9.27
C ILE A 89 -12.69 4.61 -8.75
N PHE A 90 -13.26 5.17 -7.66
CA PHE A 90 -14.48 4.65 -7.05
C PHE A 90 -15.75 5.44 -7.38
N GLY A 91 -15.62 6.62 -7.98
CA GLY A 91 -16.73 7.47 -8.38
C GLY A 91 -17.54 6.92 -9.54
N GLU A 92 -18.69 7.54 -9.80
CA GLU A 92 -19.58 7.15 -10.91
C GLU A 92 -18.87 7.22 -12.26
N GLY A 93 -18.96 6.12 -13.04
CA GLY A 93 -18.30 6.00 -14.34
C GLY A 93 -16.79 5.78 -14.29
N GLN A 94 -16.17 5.75 -13.12
CA GLN A 94 -14.76 5.43 -12.96
C GLN A 94 -14.49 3.91 -13.00
N ALA A 95 -13.23 3.52 -13.02
CA ALA A 95 -12.81 2.13 -13.25
C ALA A 95 -13.41 1.11 -12.27
N LEU A 96 -13.59 1.50 -11.01
CA LEU A 96 -14.20 0.68 -9.96
C LEU A 96 -15.42 1.41 -9.37
N ASP A 97 -16.33 1.84 -10.23
CA ASP A 97 -17.56 2.54 -9.88
C ASP A 97 -18.33 1.82 -8.76
N ALA A 98 -18.44 2.45 -7.59
CA ALA A 98 -19.09 1.89 -6.41
C ALA A 98 -20.60 1.73 -6.54
N LYS A 99 -21.23 2.18 -7.64
CA LYS A 99 -22.60 1.82 -7.99
C LYS A 99 -22.71 0.43 -8.61
N LYS A 100 -21.61 -0.10 -9.15
CA LYS A 100 -21.53 -1.43 -9.80
C LYS A 100 -20.83 -2.44 -8.92
N TYR A 101 -19.79 -2.01 -8.22
CA TYR A 101 -18.90 -2.88 -7.45
C TYR A 101 -19.15 -2.77 -5.94
N PHE A 102 -19.06 -3.91 -5.27
CA PHE A 102 -18.90 -4.00 -3.82
C PHE A 102 -17.41 -4.01 -3.50
N ILE A 103 -16.85 -2.83 -3.19
CA ILE A 103 -15.42 -2.64 -2.98
C ILE A 103 -15.07 -2.95 -1.54
N ILE A 104 -14.20 -3.93 -1.32
CA ILE A 104 -13.75 -4.42 -0.02
C ILE A 104 -12.29 -4.02 0.17
N VAL A 105 -12.01 -3.25 1.23
CA VAL A 105 -10.68 -2.69 1.52
C VAL A 105 -10.30 -3.07 2.95
N PRO A 106 -9.71 -4.25 3.18
CA PRO A 106 -9.32 -4.68 4.51
C PRO A 106 -8.04 -3.99 4.99
N ASP A 107 -7.91 -3.84 6.31
CA ASP A 107 -6.61 -3.67 6.94
C ASP A 107 -5.92 -5.03 6.98
N ALA A 108 -4.70 -5.10 6.51
CA ALA A 108 -3.93 -6.34 6.57
C ALA A 108 -3.62 -6.74 8.02
N LEU A 109 -3.47 -8.04 8.28
CA LEU A 109 -2.90 -8.54 9.54
C LEU A 109 -1.60 -7.80 9.85
N GLY A 110 -1.45 -7.30 11.07
CA GLY A 110 -0.30 -6.50 11.49
C GLY A 110 -0.41 -5.01 11.17
N ALA A 111 -1.53 -4.53 10.61
CA ALA A 111 -1.70 -3.14 10.19
C ALA A 111 -3.05 -2.54 10.60
N GLY A 112 -3.13 -1.23 10.59
CA GLY A 112 -4.37 -0.48 10.83
C GLY A 112 -5.04 -0.85 12.16
N LYS A 113 -6.30 -1.25 12.08
CA LYS A 113 -7.10 -1.70 13.23
C LYS A 113 -7.23 -3.23 13.31
N SER A 114 -6.60 -3.98 12.40
CA SER A 114 -6.46 -5.43 12.49
C SER A 114 -5.49 -5.82 13.60
N SER A 115 -5.57 -7.06 14.10
CA SER A 115 -4.66 -7.60 15.12
C SER A 115 -3.20 -7.39 14.73
N LYS A 116 -2.41 -6.87 15.66
CA LYS A 116 -0.99 -6.53 15.44
C LYS A 116 -0.19 -6.63 16.75
N PRO A 117 1.14 -6.70 16.69
CA PRO A 117 1.99 -6.82 17.86
C PRO A 117 1.72 -5.80 18.97
N SER A 118 1.51 -4.53 18.61
CA SER A 118 1.28 -3.45 19.58
C SER A 118 -0.04 -3.57 20.36
N ASP A 119 -0.96 -4.45 19.96
CA ASP A 119 -2.23 -4.67 20.67
C ASP A 119 -2.07 -5.46 21.99
N GLY A 120 -0.84 -5.80 22.39
CA GLY A 120 -0.54 -6.38 23.70
C GLY A 120 0.48 -7.53 23.69
N LEU A 121 0.54 -8.35 22.63
CA LEU A 121 1.49 -9.46 22.54
C LEU A 121 2.92 -9.00 22.27
N ARG A 122 3.10 -7.84 21.64
CA ARG A 122 4.41 -7.22 21.37
C ARG A 122 5.35 -8.20 20.65
N GLY A 123 6.58 -8.40 21.16
CA GLY A 123 7.55 -9.35 20.61
C GLY A 123 7.14 -10.82 20.66
N LYS A 124 6.04 -11.15 21.37
CA LYS A 124 5.45 -12.50 21.42
C LYS A 124 4.30 -12.70 20.42
N PHE A 125 4.00 -11.72 19.59
CA PHE A 125 3.00 -11.89 18.53
C PHE A 125 3.46 -12.97 17.55
N PRO A 126 2.57 -13.86 17.05
CA PRO A 126 2.96 -14.88 16.07
C PRO A 126 3.65 -14.28 14.86
N ARG A 127 4.75 -14.92 14.44
CA ARG A 127 5.54 -14.44 13.30
C ARG A 127 4.87 -14.80 12.00
N TYR A 128 4.03 -13.91 11.50
CA TYR A 128 3.28 -14.08 10.25
C TYR A 128 4.11 -13.78 9.00
N ASN A 129 3.60 -14.21 7.86
CA ASN A 129 4.12 -13.94 6.53
C ASN A 129 2.97 -13.51 5.57
N TYR A 130 3.29 -13.33 4.28
CA TYR A 130 2.29 -12.92 3.29
C TYR A 130 1.23 -14.00 3.03
N ASP A 131 1.58 -15.28 3.14
CA ASP A 131 0.60 -16.37 3.05
C ASP A 131 -0.44 -16.30 4.16
N ASP A 132 -0.01 -16.00 5.39
CA ASP A 132 -0.90 -15.82 6.54
C ASP A 132 -1.81 -14.61 6.34
N MET A 133 -1.26 -13.50 5.83
CA MET A 133 -2.03 -12.28 5.56
C MET A 133 -3.10 -12.51 4.50
N VAL A 134 -2.76 -13.20 3.41
CA VAL A 134 -3.71 -13.56 2.35
C VAL A 134 -4.76 -14.56 2.85
N GLN A 135 -4.36 -15.56 3.65
CA GLN A 135 -5.30 -16.50 4.29
C GLN A 135 -6.28 -15.77 5.22
N ALA A 136 -5.81 -14.79 5.99
CA ALA A 136 -6.67 -13.99 6.84
C ALA A 136 -7.72 -13.21 6.03
N HIS A 137 -7.31 -12.57 4.92
CA HIS A 137 -8.24 -11.91 3.99
C HIS A 137 -9.21 -12.90 3.35
N TYR A 138 -8.77 -14.09 2.95
CA TYR A 138 -9.63 -15.13 2.39
C TYR A 138 -10.74 -15.53 3.39
N ARG A 139 -10.40 -15.72 4.67
CA ARG A 139 -11.39 -16.01 5.72
C ARG A 139 -12.34 -14.83 5.96
N LEU A 140 -11.84 -13.59 5.93
CA LEU A 140 -12.69 -12.40 6.00
C LEU A 140 -13.74 -12.40 4.86
N LEU A 141 -13.31 -12.65 3.62
CA LEU A 141 -14.22 -12.64 2.48
C LEU A 141 -15.24 -13.78 2.57
N THR A 142 -14.79 -14.99 2.84
CA THR A 142 -15.65 -16.20 2.77
C THR A 142 -16.50 -16.38 4.01
N GLU A 143 -15.92 -16.27 5.21
CA GLU A 143 -16.62 -16.51 6.48
C GLU A 143 -17.29 -15.23 7.02
N GLY A 144 -16.65 -14.07 6.84
CA GLY A 144 -17.15 -12.80 7.36
C GLY A 144 -18.17 -12.11 6.46
N LEU A 145 -17.91 -12.08 5.14
CA LEU A 145 -18.74 -11.36 4.18
C LEU A 145 -19.57 -12.27 3.26
N GLY A 146 -19.38 -13.59 3.32
CA GLY A 146 -20.09 -14.55 2.46
C GLY A 146 -19.71 -14.47 0.98
N VAL A 147 -18.59 -13.80 0.64
CA VAL A 147 -18.10 -13.65 -0.73
C VAL A 147 -17.46 -14.96 -1.18
N LYS A 148 -17.96 -15.51 -2.28
CA LYS A 148 -17.46 -16.78 -2.85
C LYS A 148 -16.54 -16.60 -4.05
N HIS A 149 -16.51 -15.41 -4.61
CA HIS A 149 -15.72 -15.04 -5.77
C HIS A 149 -15.58 -13.52 -5.84
N VAL A 150 -14.48 -13.00 -6.38
CA VAL A 150 -14.28 -11.57 -6.62
C VAL A 150 -13.99 -11.31 -8.11
N ARG A 151 -14.54 -10.23 -8.63
CA ARG A 151 -14.25 -9.77 -9.98
C ARG A 151 -12.78 -9.41 -10.16
N LEU A 152 -12.20 -8.79 -9.12
CA LEU A 152 -10.85 -8.26 -9.15
C LEU A 152 -10.18 -8.35 -7.78
N VAL A 153 -8.90 -8.71 -7.78
CA VAL A 153 -7.98 -8.37 -6.69
C VAL A 153 -6.98 -7.34 -7.22
N LEU A 154 -7.01 -6.13 -6.65
CA LEU A 154 -6.09 -5.04 -6.97
C LEU A 154 -5.26 -4.72 -5.73
N GLY A 155 -3.95 -4.62 -5.86
CA GLY A 155 -3.11 -4.33 -4.72
C GLY A 155 -1.88 -3.50 -5.05
N ASN A 156 -1.47 -2.63 -4.10
CA ASN A 156 -0.32 -1.77 -4.25
C ASN A 156 0.83 -2.22 -3.35
N SER A 157 2.05 -2.36 -3.89
CA SER A 157 3.27 -2.71 -3.13
C SER A 157 3.12 -4.06 -2.40
N MET A 158 3.05 -4.09 -1.07
CA MET A 158 2.69 -5.27 -0.29
C MET A 158 1.37 -5.89 -0.80
N GLY A 159 0.35 -5.04 -1.01
CA GLY A 159 -0.91 -5.50 -1.61
C GLY A 159 -0.73 -6.08 -3.01
N GLY A 160 0.19 -5.54 -3.82
CA GLY A 160 0.56 -6.09 -5.12
C GLY A 160 1.23 -7.48 -5.00
N MET A 161 2.09 -7.66 -4.00
CA MET A 161 2.66 -8.98 -3.68
C MET A 161 1.59 -9.95 -3.16
N HIS A 162 0.65 -9.49 -2.33
CA HIS A 162 -0.50 -10.29 -1.93
C HIS A 162 -1.39 -10.67 -3.12
N THR A 163 -1.56 -9.78 -4.11
CA THR A 163 -2.32 -10.07 -5.34
C THR A 163 -1.73 -11.26 -6.10
N TRP A 164 -0.39 -11.36 -6.19
CA TRP A 164 0.27 -12.53 -6.75
C TRP A 164 0.02 -13.79 -5.92
N VAL A 165 0.11 -13.69 -4.58
CA VAL A 165 -0.18 -14.83 -3.68
C VAL A 165 -1.64 -15.28 -3.81
N TRP A 166 -2.59 -14.35 -3.94
CA TRP A 166 -4.00 -14.67 -4.21
C TRP A 166 -4.14 -15.51 -5.48
N GLY A 167 -3.50 -15.09 -6.57
CA GLY A 167 -3.57 -15.78 -7.85
C GLY A 167 -3.04 -17.21 -7.81
N VAL A 168 -1.92 -17.46 -7.11
CA VAL A 168 -1.33 -18.81 -7.01
C VAL A 168 -2.02 -19.69 -5.96
N LYS A 169 -2.57 -19.10 -4.89
CA LYS A 169 -3.15 -19.85 -3.77
C LYS A 169 -4.64 -20.16 -3.97
N TYR A 170 -5.37 -19.26 -4.62
CA TYR A 170 -6.82 -19.37 -4.83
C TYR A 170 -7.19 -19.10 -6.29
N PRO A 171 -6.65 -19.87 -7.26
CA PRO A 171 -6.73 -19.53 -8.70
C PRO A 171 -8.16 -19.45 -9.26
N GLU A 172 -9.14 -20.07 -8.59
CA GLU A 172 -10.56 -20.05 -9.02
C GLU A 172 -11.38 -18.94 -8.33
N PHE A 173 -10.77 -18.16 -7.42
CA PHE A 173 -11.49 -17.21 -6.58
C PHE A 173 -11.66 -15.82 -7.22
N MET A 174 -10.99 -15.54 -8.36
CA MET A 174 -11.07 -14.24 -9.03
C MET A 174 -10.99 -14.34 -10.55
N ASP A 175 -11.58 -13.35 -11.25
CA ASP A 175 -11.48 -13.23 -12.71
C ASP A 175 -10.24 -12.44 -13.13
N ALA A 176 -9.85 -11.44 -12.34
CA ALA A 176 -8.76 -10.52 -12.67
C ALA A 176 -7.83 -10.23 -11.49
N LEU A 177 -6.56 -9.99 -11.81
CA LEU A 177 -5.51 -9.57 -10.89
C LEU A 177 -4.85 -8.30 -11.41
N VAL A 178 -4.70 -7.29 -10.53
CA VAL A 178 -3.92 -6.08 -10.82
C VAL A 178 -2.86 -5.88 -9.73
N PRO A 179 -1.74 -6.63 -9.80
CA PRO A 179 -0.60 -6.41 -8.92
C PRO A 179 0.16 -5.15 -9.35
N MET A 180 0.28 -4.17 -8.44
CA MET A 180 0.96 -2.91 -8.69
C MET A 180 2.22 -2.76 -7.83
N ALA A 181 3.26 -2.12 -8.37
CA ALA A 181 4.53 -1.86 -7.70
C ALA A 181 5.12 -3.14 -7.07
N SER A 182 5.13 -4.24 -7.82
CA SER A 182 5.54 -5.56 -7.33
C SER A 182 6.10 -6.43 -8.44
N GLN A 183 6.80 -7.49 -8.05
CA GLN A 183 7.35 -8.51 -8.93
C GLN A 183 6.87 -9.89 -8.50
N PRO A 184 6.61 -10.83 -9.44
CA PRO A 184 6.15 -12.19 -9.11
C PRO A 184 7.31 -13.15 -8.84
N THR A 185 8.37 -12.69 -8.18
CA THR A 185 9.60 -13.44 -7.92
C THR A 185 9.99 -13.32 -6.46
N GLU A 186 10.91 -14.17 -6.02
CA GLU A 186 11.51 -14.08 -4.70
C GLU A 186 11.96 -12.66 -4.35
N MET A 187 11.73 -12.25 -3.10
CA MET A 187 12.23 -10.99 -2.59
C MET A 187 13.75 -11.04 -2.47
N SER A 188 14.44 -10.32 -3.33
CA SER A 188 15.90 -10.42 -3.48
C SER A 188 16.58 -9.08 -3.78
N ALA A 189 17.86 -9.13 -4.07
CA ALA A 189 18.71 -8.02 -4.50
C ALA A 189 18.58 -6.79 -3.59
N ARG A 190 18.69 -5.58 -4.17
CA ARG A 190 18.67 -4.31 -3.45
C ARG A 190 17.39 -4.14 -2.61
N ASN A 191 16.23 -4.57 -3.11
CA ASN A 191 14.97 -4.47 -2.37
C ASN A 191 15.04 -5.25 -1.05
N TRP A 192 15.51 -6.50 -1.06
CA TRP A 192 15.66 -7.28 0.16
C TRP A 192 16.78 -6.76 1.07
N MET A 193 17.94 -6.37 0.50
CA MET A 193 19.04 -5.78 1.28
C MET A 193 18.57 -4.57 2.09
N MET A 194 17.81 -3.67 1.46
CA MET A 194 17.29 -2.48 2.12
C MET A 194 16.21 -2.80 3.17
N ARG A 195 15.31 -3.77 2.89
CA ARG A 195 14.33 -4.28 3.88
C ARG A 195 15.03 -4.89 5.08
N ARG A 196 16.06 -5.71 4.85
CA ARG A 196 16.85 -6.32 5.91
C ARG A 196 17.52 -5.25 6.78
N MET A 197 18.11 -4.22 6.18
CA MET A 197 18.71 -3.11 6.95
C MET A 197 17.67 -2.37 7.77
N LEU A 198 16.48 -2.17 7.25
CA LEU A 198 15.38 -1.52 7.96
C LEU A 198 14.93 -2.35 9.19
N ILE A 199 14.75 -3.67 9.01
CA ILE A 199 14.41 -4.61 10.10
C ILE A 199 15.51 -4.65 11.16
N ASP A 200 16.77 -4.74 10.73
CA ASP A 200 17.93 -4.80 11.62
C ASP A 200 18.13 -3.49 12.40
N ALA A 201 17.85 -2.33 11.79
CA ALA A 201 17.91 -1.03 12.47
C ALA A 201 16.95 -0.93 13.67
N VAL A 202 15.83 -1.69 13.61
CA VAL A 202 14.89 -1.80 14.73
C VAL A 202 15.34 -2.88 15.70
N ARG A 203 15.53 -4.12 15.21
CA ARG A 203 15.76 -5.29 16.07
C ARG A 203 17.10 -5.29 16.78
N LYS A 204 18.12 -4.63 16.23
CA LYS A 204 19.46 -4.49 16.82
C LYS A 204 19.65 -3.20 17.64
N ASP A 205 18.64 -2.33 17.68
CA ASP A 205 18.66 -1.17 18.57
C ASP A 205 18.64 -1.67 20.01
N PRO A 206 19.60 -1.24 20.87
CA PRO A 206 19.63 -1.66 22.28
C PRO A 206 18.34 -1.34 23.05
N GLU A 207 17.61 -0.29 22.67
CA GLU A 207 16.34 0.10 23.29
C GLU A 207 15.17 -0.78 22.87
N TYR A 208 15.31 -1.62 21.82
CA TYR A 208 14.25 -2.52 21.34
C TYR A 208 13.91 -3.65 22.35
N ASN A 209 14.90 -4.17 23.06
CA ASN A 209 14.74 -5.14 24.13
C ASN A 209 13.81 -6.31 23.74
N ASP A 210 14.11 -7.01 22.65
CA ASP A 210 13.31 -8.13 22.11
C ASP A 210 11.80 -7.81 21.95
N GLY A 211 11.50 -6.57 21.60
CA GLY A 211 10.14 -6.08 21.42
C GLY A 211 9.44 -5.62 22.70
N ASN A 212 10.15 -5.56 23.84
CA ASN A 212 9.60 -5.12 25.13
C ASN A 212 10.08 -3.72 25.55
N TYR A 213 10.33 -2.86 24.58
CA TYR A 213 10.76 -1.46 24.81
C TYR A 213 9.72 -0.66 25.61
N THR A 214 10.19 0.35 26.33
CA THR A 214 9.36 1.32 27.06
C THR A 214 9.17 2.62 26.27
N ALA A 215 10.11 2.94 25.37
CA ALA A 215 10.04 4.03 24.41
C ALA A 215 10.40 3.48 23.03
N GLN A 216 9.91 4.12 21.97
CA GLN A 216 10.23 3.67 20.60
C GLN A 216 11.74 3.76 20.32
N PRO A 217 12.36 2.72 19.73
CA PRO A 217 13.77 2.71 19.37
C PRO A 217 14.13 3.91 18.47
N LYS A 218 15.25 4.56 18.75
CA LYS A 218 15.67 5.80 18.04
C LYS A 218 16.03 5.55 16.58
N GLY A 219 16.56 4.36 16.29
CA GLY A 219 16.92 3.95 14.93
C GLY A 219 15.74 3.84 13.97
N LEU A 220 14.55 3.57 14.47
CA LEU A 220 13.35 3.32 13.68
C LEU A 220 13.03 4.46 12.70
N LYS A 221 12.98 5.70 13.19
CA LYS A 221 12.63 6.86 12.36
C LYS A 221 13.69 7.13 11.29
N THR A 222 14.96 7.14 11.68
CA THR A 222 16.08 7.36 10.74
C THR A 222 16.10 6.31 9.64
N ALA A 223 15.94 5.03 10.01
CA ALA A 223 15.90 3.93 9.05
C ALA A 223 14.70 4.08 8.08
N ASN A 224 13.52 4.47 8.56
CA ASN A 224 12.35 4.70 7.73
C ASN A 224 12.54 5.87 6.76
N VAL A 225 13.11 7.00 7.22
CA VAL A 225 13.39 8.16 6.37
C VAL A 225 14.42 7.81 5.30
N PHE A 226 15.52 7.14 5.67
CA PHE A 226 16.53 6.69 4.72
C PHE A 226 15.95 5.74 3.66
N TYR A 227 15.19 4.73 4.09
CA TYR A 227 14.53 3.80 3.18
C TYR A 227 13.56 4.51 2.23
N GLY A 228 12.77 5.47 2.76
CA GLY A 228 11.84 6.26 1.96
C GLY A 228 12.54 7.10 0.89
N ILE A 229 13.68 7.74 1.23
CA ILE A 229 14.48 8.51 0.27
C ILE A 229 15.05 7.58 -0.81
N GLY A 230 15.61 6.45 -0.43
CA GLY A 230 16.25 5.51 -1.35
C GLY A 230 15.31 4.75 -2.26
N THR A 231 13.98 4.78 -2.02
CA THR A 231 13.06 3.88 -2.72
C THR A 231 11.73 4.48 -3.15
N ASN A 232 11.40 5.69 -2.72
CA ASN A 232 10.03 6.20 -2.85
C ASN A 232 9.97 7.66 -3.29
N GLY A 233 10.69 8.03 -4.32
CA GLY A 233 10.70 9.42 -4.79
C GLY A 233 10.86 9.58 -6.29
N GLY A 234 11.63 8.69 -6.88
CA GLY A 234 12.06 8.81 -8.28
C GLY A 234 13.14 9.91 -8.46
N SER A 235 14.17 9.61 -9.24
CA SER A 235 15.31 10.51 -9.40
C SER A 235 14.93 11.85 -10.04
N LEU A 236 14.05 11.85 -11.04
CA LEU A 236 13.61 13.08 -11.70
C LEU A 236 12.80 13.98 -10.78
N ALA A 237 11.91 13.40 -9.97
CA ALA A 237 11.11 14.14 -9.01
C ALA A 237 11.99 14.74 -7.89
N TYR A 238 12.94 13.98 -7.36
CA TYR A 238 13.87 14.52 -6.37
C TYR A 238 14.75 15.64 -6.94
N GLN A 239 15.25 15.48 -8.16
CA GLN A 239 16.03 16.54 -8.80
C GLN A 239 15.21 17.82 -9.00
N ALA A 240 13.93 17.69 -9.35
CA ALA A 240 13.04 18.84 -9.49
C ALA A 240 12.71 19.51 -8.13
N MET A 241 12.49 18.72 -7.07
CA MET A 241 12.17 19.25 -5.73
C MET A 241 13.40 19.80 -4.99
N ALA A 242 14.57 19.23 -5.22
CA ALA A 242 15.81 19.55 -4.50
C ALA A 242 16.99 19.76 -5.44
N PRO A 243 16.93 20.80 -6.32
CA PRO A 243 18.00 21.07 -7.30
C PRO A 243 19.27 21.65 -6.67
N THR A 244 19.26 21.96 -5.35
CA THR A 244 20.41 22.47 -4.61
C THR A 244 20.62 21.66 -3.33
N ARG A 245 21.85 21.70 -2.78
CA ARG A 245 22.16 21.07 -1.50
C ARG A 245 21.23 21.56 -0.38
N ALA A 246 21.02 22.86 -0.27
CA ALA A 246 20.15 23.43 0.77
C ALA A 246 18.70 22.94 0.67
N ALA A 247 18.18 22.75 -0.55
CA ALA A 247 16.84 22.18 -0.76
C ALA A 247 16.81 20.68 -0.37
N ALA A 248 17.88 19.94 -0.66
CA ALA A 248 17.99 18.54 -0.25
C ALA A 248 18.09 18.39 1.27
N ASP A 249 18.93 19.20 1.93
CA ASP A 249 19.06 19.26 3.39
C ASP A 249 17.68 19.51 4.03
N LYS A 250 16.94 20.50 3.50
CA LYS A 250 15.60 20.82 4.00
C LYS A 250 14.62 19.64 3.91
N ILE A 251 14.64 18.87 2.82
CA ILE A 251 13.78 17.68 2.67
C ILE A 251 14.11 16.64 3.76
N VAL A 252 15.39 16.41 4.03
CA VAL A 252 15.82 15.46 5.07
C VAL A 252 15.41 15.96 6.45
N ASP A 253 15.68 17.24 6.77
CA ASP A 253 15.35 17.85 8.05
C ASP A 253 13.83 17.82 8.30
N ASP A 254 13.03 18.21 7.32
CA ASP A 254 11.56 18.17 7.41
C ASP A 254 11.04 16.76 7.71
N ARG A 255 11.57 15.73 7.04
CA ARG A 255 11.18 14.33 7.26
C ARG A 255 11.62 13.81 8.64
N LEU A 256 12.80 14.19 9.08
CA LEU A 256 13.29 13.84 10.42
C LEU A 256 12.54 14.61 11.52
N ALA A 257 12.09 15.84 11.27
CA ALA A 257 11.28 16.62 12.20
C ALA A 257 9.81 16.17 12.24
N ALA A 258 9.28 15.63 11.15
CA ALA A 258 7.87 15.21 11.05
C ALA A 258 7.51 14.21 12.16
N SER A 259 6.26 14.26 12.63
CA SER A 259 5.74 13.26 13.58
C SER A 259 5.80 11.85 12.98
N PHE A 260 6.28 10.90 13.78
CA PHE A 260 6.36 9.49 13.39
C PHE A 260 5.79 8.63 14.52
N THR A 261 4.63 8.04 14.28
CA THR A 261 3.83 7.33 15.30
C THR A 261 3.83 5.81 15.13
N ALA A 262 4.65 5.27 14.21
CA ALA A 262 4.72 3.83 14.01
C ALA A 262 5.27 3.14 15.27
N ASP A 263 4.68 2.00 15.62
CA ASP A 263 5.20 1.10 16.63
C ASP A 263 6.32 0.24 16.05
N ALA A 264 7.39 0.05 16.79
CA ALA A 264 8.57 -0.66 16.30
C ALA A 264 8.33 -2.15 16.03
N ASN A 265 7.49 -2.81 16.85
CA ASN A 265 7.11 -4.19 16.60
C ASN A 265 6.25 -4.30 15.34
N ASP A 266 5.20 -3.50 15.24
CA ASP A 266 4.30 -3.50 14.07
C ASP A 266 5.11 -3.27 12.78
N PHE A 267 6.03 -2.30 12.83
CA PHE A 267 6.90 -1.97 11.71
C PHE A 267 7.83 -3.13 11.32
N ALA A 268 8.58 -3.68 12.30
CA ALA A 268 9.53 -4.77 12.03
C ALA A 268 8.82 -6.04 11.54
N TYR A 269 7.67 -6.38 12.10
CA TYR A 269 6.88 -7.54 11.70
C TYR A 269 6.34 -7.41 10.28
N GLN A 270 5.78 -6.25 9.91
CA GLN A 270 5.26 -6.04 8.55
C GLN A 270 6.35 -6.13 7.48
N TRP A 271 7.53 -5.55 7.73
CA TRP A 271 8.64 -5.66 6.78
C TRP A 271 9.19 -7.08 6.70
N ASP A 272 9.29 -7.78 7.84
CA ASP A 272 9.77 -9.17 7.91
C ASP A 272 8.77 -10.16 7.28
N ALA A 273 7.49 -9.85 7.23
CA ALA A 273 6.46 -10.71 6.64
C ALA A 273 6.72 -11.08 5.17
N SER A 274 7.56 -10.31 4.47
CA SER A 274 7.97 -10.59 3.09
C SER A 274 9.19 -11.51 2.94
N ARG A 275 9.77 -12.03 4.03
CA ARG A 275 11.03 -12.77 4.05
C ARG A 275 11.05 -14.01 3.17
N ASP A 276 9.90 -14.68 3.02
CA ASP A 276 9.70 -15.92 2.29
C ASP A 276 8.76 -15.78 1.08
N TYR A 277 8.46 -14.53 0.70
CA TYR A 277 7.64 -14.25 -0.48
C TYR A 277 8.31 -14.76 -1.75
N ASN A 278 7.70 -15.74 -2.40
CA ASN A 278 8.12 -16.26 -3.71
C ASN A 278 6.96 -16.97 -4.44
N PRO A 279 6.11 -16.28 -5.18
CA PRO A 279 5.05 -16.91 -5.97
C PRO A 279 5.56 -17.55 -7.26
N GLN A 280 6.80 -17.25 -7.70
CA GLN A 280 7.35 -17.65 -8.99
C GLN A 280 7.19 -19.14 -9.32
N PRO A 281 7.44 -20.11 -8.41
CA PRO A 281 7.32 -21.53 -8.74
C PRO A 281 5.91 -21.94 -9.15
N MET A 282 4.88 -21.21 -8.71
CA MET A 282 3.46 -21.55 -8.90
C MET A 282 2.71 -20.64 -9.86
N LEU A 283 3.39 -19.76 -10.60
CA LEU A 283 2.72 -18.80 -11.50
C LEU A 283 1.81 -19.46 -12.54
N ASP A 284 2.18 -20.66 -13.02
CA ASP A 284 1.38 -21.41 -14.00
C ASP A 284 0.00 -21.84 -13.45
N ALA A 285 -0.24 -21.76 -12.15
CA ALA A 285 -1.53 -22.03 -11.53
C ALA A 285 -2.52 -20.86 -11.69
N ILE A 286 -2.07 -19.67 -12.06
CA ILE A 286 -2.92 -18.49 -12.19
C ILE A 286 -3.82 -18.64 -13.42
N ASN A 287 -5.15 -18.70 -13.19
CA ASN A 287 -6.17 -18.74 -14.24
C ASN A 287 -6.72 -17.35 -14.59
N ALA A 288 -6.64 -16.41 -13.67
CA ALA A 288 -7.14 -15.05 -13.83
C ALA A 288 -6.41 -14.26 -14.94
N HIS A 289 -7.09 -13.28 -15.51
CA HIS A 289 -6.45 -12.28 -16.35
C HIS A 289 -5.57 -11.38 -15.48
N VAL A 290 -4.37 -11.00 -15.96
CA VAL A 290 -3.39 -10.23 -15.17
C VAL A 290 -2.98 -8.94 -15.87
N LEU A 291 -3.14 -7.80 -15.20
CA LEU A 291 -2.55 -6.53 -15.59
C LEU A 291 -1.55 -6.09 -14.52
N VAL A 292 -0.26 -6.21 -14.78
CA VAL A 292 0.77 -5.65 -13.90
C VAL A 292 0.93 -4.16 -14.16
N ILE A 293 1.01 -3.36 -13.09
CA ILE A 293 1.25 -1.92 -13.20
C ILE A 293 2.46 -1.54 -12.35
N ASN A 294 3.54 -1.12 -13.00
CA ASN A 294 4.75 -0.66 -12.33
C ASN A 294 5.17 0.71 -12.88
N SER A 295 6.03 1.42 -12.16
CA SER A 295 6.63 2.68 -12.62
C SER A 295 8.05 2.46 -13.11
N ALA A 296 8.42 3.12 -14.20
CA ALA A 296 9.76 2.99 -14.80
C ALA A 296 10.89 3.53 -13.89
N ASP A 297 10.54 4.36 -12.92
CA ASP A 297 11.46 4.92 -11.92
C ASP A 297 11.32 4.26 -10.54
N ASP A 298 10.71 3.07 -10.45
CA ASP A 298 10.55 2.34 -9.18
C ASP A 298 11.87 1.65 -8.79
N GLU A 299 12.53 2.21 -7.80
CA GLU A 299 13.80 1.72 -7.26
C GLU A 299 13.70 0.36 -6.53
N ARG A 300 12.49 -0.06 -6.15
CA ARG A 300 12.25 -1.37 -5.52
C ARG A 300 12.03 -2.47 -6.55
N ASN A 301 11.43 -2.11 -7.69
CA ASN A 301 11.08 -3.03 -8.78
C ASN A 301 11.64 -2.50 -10.11
N PRO A 302 12.98 -2.39 -10.25
CA PRO A 302 13.60 -1.79 -11.43
C PRO A 302 13.24 -2.56 -12.69
N PRO A 303 12.68 -1.91 -13.73
CA PRO A 303 12.24 -2.59 -14.94
C PRO A 303 13.41 -3.15 -15.76
N GLU A 304 14.62 -2.59 -15.64
CA GLU A 304 15.81 -3.05 -16.34
C GLU A 304 16.21 -4.51 -16.02
N PHE A 305 15.67 -5.10 -14.96
CA PHE A 305 15.89 -6.52 -14.67
C PHE A 305 15.08 -7.45 -15.57
N GLY A 306 14.06 -6.93 -16.27
CA GLY A 306 13.19 -7.73 -17.15
C GLY A 306 12.47 -8.87 -16.43
N LEU A 307 12.36 -8.82 -15.09
CA LEU A 307 11.80 -9.91 -14.30
C LEU A 307 10.31 -10.10 -14.58
N VAL A 308 9.56 -9.01 -14.60
CA VAL A 308 8.11 -9.07 -14.83
C VAL A 308 7.83 -9.60 -16.24
N GLU A 309 8.45 -9.01 -17.25
CA GLU A 309 8.25 -9.40 -18.66
C GLU A 309 8.61 -10.87 -18.90
N ARG A 310 9.63 -11.38 -18.23
CA ARG A 310 10.04 -12.77 -18.33
C ARG A 310 8.99 -13.69 -17.74
N GLU A 311 8.51 -13.39 -16.53
CA GLU A 311 7.57 -14.26 -15.83
C GLU A 311 6.16 -14.18 -16.42
N LEU A 312 5.74 -13.05 -16.99
CA LEU A 312 4.45 -12.92 -17.66
C LEU A 312 4.29 -13.85 -18.87
N LYS A 313 5.40 -14.28 -19.48
CA LYS A 313 5.36 -15.26 -20.59
C LYS A 313 4.81 -16.63 -20.17
N ARG A 314 4.77 -16.92 -18.88
CA ARG A 314 4.20 -18.14 -18.31
C ARG A 314 2.68 -18.06 -18.14
N LEU A 315 2.10 -16.87 -18.19
CA LEU A 315 0.68 -16.62 -17.98
C LEU A 315 -0.06 -16.52 -19.30
N LYS A 316 -1.25 -17.09 -19.39
CA LYS A 316 -2.04 -17.12 -20.64
C LYS A 316 -2.57 -15.75 -21.05
N ASN A 317 -3.02 -14.96 -20.06
CA ASN A 317 -3.71 -13.69 -20.26
C ASN A 317 -3.08 -12.61 -19.37
N ALA A 318 -1.85 -12.20 -19.69
CA ALA A 318 -1.13 -11.26 -18.86
C ALA A 318 -0.46 -10.15 -19.68
N ARG A 319 -0.44 -8.94 -19.13
CA ARG A 319 0.27 -7.81 -19.73
C ARG A 319 0.85 -6.90 -18.65
N LEU A 320 1.91 -6.17 -19.03
CA LEU A 320 2.53 -5.12 -18.20
C LEU A 320 2.12 -3.75 -18.76
N PHE A 321 1.69 -2.87 -17.87
CA PHE A 321 1.66 -1.43 -18.10
C PHE A 321 2.75 -0.79 -17.26
N LEU A 322 3.80 -0.28 -17.94
CA LEU A 322 4.89 0.43 -17.31
C LEU A 322 4.65 1.94 -17.42
N ILE A 323 4.39 2.60 -16.29
CA ILE A 323 4.20 4.06 -16.24
C ILE A 323 5.53 4.73 -16.53
N PRO A 324 5.64 5.59 -17.59
CA PRO A 324 6.89 6.28 -17.92
C PRO A 324 7.38 7.18 -16.79
N ALA A 325 8.68 7.19 -16.54
CA ALA A 325 9.30 8.10 -15.58
C ALA A 325 9.12 9.56 -15.99
N SER A 326 8.81 10.42 -15.05
CA SER A 326 8.64 11.86 -15.25
C SER A 326 8.91 12.64 -13.95
N ALA A 327 8.89 13.97 -14.01
CA ALA A 327 8.96 14.83 -12.82
C ALA A 327 7.72 14.68 -11.92
N ASP A 328 6.60 14.18 -12.45
CA ASP A 328 5.35 13.96 -11.71
C ASP A 328 5.25 12.58 -11.07
N THR A 329 6.04 11.61 -11.53
CA THR A 329 6.13 10.29 -10.92
C THR A 329 6.92 10.35 -9.60
N ARG A 330 6.75 9.35 -8.74
CA ARG A 330 7.32 9.28 -7.39
C ARG A 330 7.95 7.91 -7.12
N GLY A 331 8.63 7.35 -8.13
CA GLY A 331 9.25 6.03 -8.01
C GLY A 331 8.22 4.99 -7.56
N HIS A 332 8.52 4.24 -6.51
CA HIS A 332 7.61 3.25 -5.92
C HIS A 332 6.26 3.83 -5.50
N GLY A 333 6.19 5.12 -5.14
CA GLY A 333 4.96 5.78 -4.73
C GLY A 333 4.01 6.15 -5.88
N THR A 334 4.44 6.04 -7.14
CA THR A 334 3.66 6.43 -8.32
C THR A 334 2.33 5.69 -8.41
N THR A 335 2.33 4.40 -8.10
CA THR A 335 1.12 3.56 -8.14
C THR A 335 0.09 3.89 -7.07
N GLY A 336 0.45 4.70 -6.07
CA GLY A 336 -0.52 5.31 -5.13
C GLY A 336 -1.33 6.46 -5.72
N MET A 337 -1.00 6.92 -6.94
CA MET A 337 -1.69 8.01 -7.65
C MET A 337 -2.44 7.43 -8.85
N ALA A 338 -3.74 7.18 -8.68
CA ALA A 338 -4.54 6.45 -9.66
C ALA A 338 -4.71 7.18 -11.00
N LYS A 339 -4.51 8.49 -11.06
CA LYS A 339 -4.48 9.27 -12.32
C LYS A 339 -3.54 8.70 -13.39
N PHE A 340 -2.48 7.99 -12.99
CA PHE A 340 -1.50 7.42 -13.93
C PHE A 340 -1.94 6.08 -14.54
N TRP A 341 -2.95 5.42 -13.97
CA TRP A 341 -3.29 4.05 -14.35
C TRP A 341 -4.78 3.70 -14.32
N SER A 342 -5.65 4.54 -13.78
CA SER A 342 -7.10 4.24 -13.65
C SER A 342 -7.75 3.88 -14.99
N LYS A 343 -7.40 4.60 -16.06
CA LYS A 343 -7.86 4.31 -17.43
C LYS A 343 -7.49 2.89 -17.87
N GLN A 344 -6.24 2.47 -17.63
CA GLN A 344 -5.74 1.15 -18.01
C GLN A 344 -6.46 0.01 -17.27
N VAL A 345 -6.83 0.25 -16.00
CA VAL A 345 -7.62 -0.71 -15.22
C VAL A 345 -9.04 -0.81 -15.78
N GLY A 346 -9.70 0.32 -16.12
CA GLY A 346 -11.01 0.31 -16.74
C GLY A 346 -11.05 -0.43 -18.08
N GLU A 347 -10.10 -0.12 -18.97
CA GLU A 347 -9.95 -0.80 -20.27
C GLU A 347 -9.63 -2.31 -20.12
N PHE A 348 -8.84 -2.65 -19.10
CA PHE A 348 -8.52 -4.04 -18.81
C PHE A 348 -9.75 -4.82 -18.35
N LEU A 349 -10.49 -4.30 -17.37
CA LEU A 349 -11.68 -4.97 -16.84
C LEU A 349 -12.79 -5.13 -17.88
N ALA A 350 -12.92 -4.16 -18.79
CA ALA A 350 -13.87 -4.27 -19.91
C ALA A 350 -13.56 -5.43 -20.89
N GLY A 351 -12.29 -5.86 -20.94
CA GLY A 351 -11.85 -6.99 -21.76
C GLY A 351 -11.80 -8.34 -21.04
N VAL A 352 -12.02 -8.37 -19.70
CA VAL A 352 -12.08 -9.62 -18.94
C VAL A 352 -13.49 -10.20 -19.04
N PRO A 353 -13.67 -11.45 -19.48
CA PRO A 353 -14.98 -12.09 -19.54
C PRO A 353 -15.70 -12.04 -18.20
N GLU A 354 -17.02 -11.77 -18.23
CA GLU A 354 -17.85 -11.99 -17.03
C GLU A 354 -18.06 -13.50 -16.86
N ARG A 355 -17.95 -13.99 -15.63
CA ARG A 355 -18.39 -15.34 -15.31
C ARG A 355 -19.88 -15.39 -15.59
N GLY A 356 -20.31 -16.27 -16.51
CA GLY A 356 -21.72 -16.54 -16.69
C GLY A 356 -22.35 -16.88 -15.34
N MET A 357 -23.37 -16.11 -14.96
CA MET A 357 -24.21 -16.39 -13.80
C MET A 357 -24.92 -17.73 -13.94
#